data_ac4cea6f4842dca0f09b946d63ecbfae
#
_entry.id   ac4cea6f4842dca0f09b946d63ecbfae
#
_cell.length_a   1.000
_cell.length_b   1.000
_cell.length_c   1.000
_cell.angle_alpha   90.00
_cell.angle_beta   90.00
_cell.angle_gamma   90.00
#
_symmetry.space_group_name_H-M   'P 1'
#
loop_
_entity.id
_entity.type
_entity.pdbx_description
1 polymer ?
#
loop_
_entity_poly.entity_id
_entity_poly.type
_entity_poly.pdbx_seq_one_letter_code
_entity_poly.pdbx_strand_id
1 'polypeptide(L)'
;SGVVYGQTSPVLEYVTEDWFRQNKQNFYTPEEMDNLIRLTDKNEAGLLADGVQISGMSDFALDHLTVLEGDLSALYEPGSRAIAAVYSEDDYGNADMASHWARLGDTVTLRYVEESEYYDPDTGEVWASLEDVPDGANWVERPVKYRDVDYTVAALVTVPSAFSYRYYGADEFILNDQTFMQDSGTDSVMYYAFDTTDEANAGMETFLQDYTENVNPQFDYESKSTYAAE
;
A
#
# COMPACT_ATOMS: atom_id res chain seq x y z
N SER A 1 20.17 0.56 -8.27
CA SER A 1 19.55 0.34 -6.96
C SER A 1 18.49 1.40 -6.71
N GLY A 2 17.52 1.04 -5.93
CA GLY A 2 16.42 1.94 -5.56
C GLY A 2 15.81 1.57 -4.23
N VAL A 3 14.74 2.27 -3.87
CA VAL A 3 14.00 2.04 -2.65
C VAL A 3 12.54 1.76 -2.95
N VAL A 4 11.89 1.01 -2.07
CA VAL A 4 10.47 0.79 -2.05
C VAL A 4 9.96 1.16 -0.67
N TYR A 5 9.03 2.10 -0.63
CA TYR A 5 8.27 2.46 0.56
C TYR A 5 6.92 1.76 0.53
N GLY A 6 6.36 1.48 1.66
CA GLY A 6 5.03 0.90 1.75
C GLY A 6 4.21 1.47 2.90
N GLN A 7 2.93 1.61 2.66
CA GLN A 7 1.97 2.01 3.68
C GLN A 7 0.64 1.29 3.42
N THR A 8 0.11 0.65 4.45
CA THR A 8 -1.20 -0.01 4.38
C THR A 8 -2.30 0.80 5.05
N SER A 9 -2.02 1.34 6.21
CA SER A 9 -2.91 2.17 7.00
C SER A 9 -2.10 3.36 7.50
N PRO A 10 -2.67 4.56 7.51
CA PRO A 10 -4.09 4.87 7.42
C PRO A 10 -4.53 5.43 6.04
N VAL A 11 -4.24 4.74 4.96
CA VAL A 11 -4.71 5.13 3.63
C VAL A 11 -6.01 4.41 3.31
N LEU A 12 -7.02 5.17 2.92
CA LEU A 12 -8.35 4.69 2.60
C LEU A 12 -8.72 5.11 1.18
N GLU A 13 -9.57 4.34 0.51
CA GLU A 13 -10.08 4.67 -0.81
C GLU A 13 -11.59 4.85 -0.82
N TYR A 14 -12.09 5.57 -1.82
CA TYR A 14 -13.52 5.60 -2.13
C TYR A 14 -13.82 4.70 -3.30
N VAL A 15 -14.82 3.85 -3.14
CA VAL A 15 -15.30 2.93 -4.17
C VAL A 15 -16.77 3.15 -4.44
N THR A 16 -17.25 2.81 -5.63
CA THR A 16 -18.69 2.87 -5.92
C THR A 16 -19.44 1.80 -5.13
N GLU A 17 -20.71 2.06 -4.78
CA GLU A 17 -21.56 1.06 -4.13
C GLU A 17 -21.69 -0.20 -4.97
N ASP A 18 -21.81 -0.05 -6.30
CA ASP A 18 -21.89 -1.19 -7.21
C ASP A 18 -20.64 -2.05 -7.17
N TRP A 19 -19.46 -1.41 -7.17
CA TRP A 19 -18.21 -2.13 -7.02
C TRP A 19 -18.14 -2.88 -5.69
N PHE A 20 -18.48 -2.20 -4.58
CA PHE A 20 -18.47 -2.81 -3.25
C PHE A 20 -19.35 -4.05 -3.20
N ARG A 21 -20.60 -3.96 -3.69
CA ARG A 21 -21.52 -5.08 -3.74
C ARG A 21 -21.00 -6.24 -4.58
N GLN A 22 -20.45 -5.95 -5.76
CA GLN A 22 -19.94 -6.96 -6.67
C GLN A 22 -18.72 -7.69 -6.10
N ASN A 23 -17.80 -6.98 -5.48
CA ASN A 23 -16.54 -7.55 -5.01
C ASN A 23 -16.63 -8.17 -3.61
N LYS A 24 -17.60 -7.78 -2.80
CA LYS A 24 -17.79 -8.31 -1.46
C LYS A 24 -18.90 -9.38 -1.35
N GLN A 25 -19.61 -9.69 -2.41
CA GLN A 25 -20.72 -10.68 -2.43
C GLN A 25 -20.32 -12.10 -2.01
N ASN A 26 -19.05 -12.46 -2.12
CA ASN A 26 -18.55 -13.77 -1.72
C ASN A 26 -18.25 -13.85 -0.20
N PHE A 27 -18.19 -12.70 0.48
CA PHE A 27 -17.82 -12.60 1.90
C PHE A 27 -19.02 -12.25 2.78
N TYR A 28 -20.05 -11.60 2.23
CA TYR A 28 -21.19 -11.09 2.97
C TYR A 28 -22.51 -11.43 2.28
N THR A 29 -23.52 -11.69 3.07
CA THR A 29 -24.91 -11.79 2.58
C THR A 29 -25.40 -10.41 2.13
N PRO A 30 -26.47 -10.34 1.29
CA PRO A 30 -27.06 -9.06 0.88
C PRO A 30 -27.46 -8.16 2.07
N GLU A 31 -28.01 -8.75 3.15
CA GLU A 31 -28.40 -8.01 4.36
C GLU A 31 -27.19 -7.43 5.11
N GLU A 32 -26.13 -8.21 5.25
CA GLU A 32 -24.88 -7.74 5.85
C GLU A 32 -24.25 -6.63 5.01
N MET A 33 -24.25 -6.75 3.67
CA MET A 33 -23.77 -5.69 2.78
C MET A 33 -24.60 -4.41 2.92
N ASP A 34 -25.92 -4.49 2.99
CA ASP A 34 -26.78 -3.32 3.19
C ASP A 34 -26.46 -2.60 4.52
N ASN A 35 -26.19 -3.37 5.57
CA ASN A 35 -25.80 -2.84 6.87
C ASN A 35 -24.41 -2.18 6.81
N LEU A 36 -23.43 -2.83 6.17
CA LEU A 36 -22.09 -2.28 6.00
C LEU A 36 -22.13 -0.97 5.22
N ILE A 37 -22.80 -0.93 4.06
CA ILE A 37 -22.95 0.26 3.24
C ILE A 37 -23.62 1.41 4.01
N ARG A 38 -24.61 1.09 4.82
CA ARG A 38 -25.31 2.10 5.64
C ARG A 38 -24.41 2.69 6.74
N LEU A 39 -23.46 1.92 7.26
CA LEU A 39 -22.55 2.33 8.34
C LEU A 39 -21.24 2.92 7.80
N THR A 40 -20.91 2.67 6.55
CA THR A 40 -19.66 3.15 5.93
C THR A 40 -19.78 4.64 5.61
N ASP A 41 -18.71 5.38 5.86
CA ASP A 41 -18.61 6.77 5.45
C ASP A 41 -18.68 6.88 3.93
N LYS A 42 -19.38 7.90 3.46
CA LYS A 42 -19.53 8.17 2.03
C LYS A 42 -19.59 9.66 1.75
N ASN A 43 -19.13 10.01 0.55
CA ASN A 43 -19.21 11.35 0.01
C ASN A 43 -19.55 11.29 -1.49
N GLU A 44 -19.33 12.39 -2.23
CA GLU A 44 -19.59 12.44 -3.68
C GLU A 44 -18.70 11.48 -4.48
N ALA A 45 -17.51 11.06 -3.94
CA ALA A 45 -16.62 10.10 -4.58
C ALA A 45 -17.08 8.64 -4.42
N GLY A 46 -17.94 8.35 -3.42
CA GLY A 46 -18.46 7.01 -3.18
C GLY A 46 -18.47 6.58 -1.72
N LEU A 47 -18.33 5.29 -1.48
CA LEU A 47 -18.18 4.67 -0.17
C LEU A 47 -16.71 4.62 0.21
N LEU A 48 -16.40 4.97 1.46
CA LEU A 48 -15.06 4.78 2.00
C LEU A 48 -14.82 3.30 2.29
N ALA A 49 -13.84 2.71 1.64
CA ALA A 49 -13.41 1.34 1.87
C ALA A 49 -12.06 1.34 2.59
N ASP A 50 -11.89 0.37 3.49
CA ASP A 50 -10.62 0.11 4.14
C ASP A 50 -9.73 -0.82 3.28
N GLY A 51 -8.44 -0.83 3.57
CA GLY A 51 -7.54 -1.85 3.03
C GLY A 51 -6.86 -1.47 1.73
N VAL A 52 -6.80 -0.20 1.41
CA VAL A 52 -5.92 0.28 0.35
C VAL A 52 -4.48 0.22 0.82
N GLN A 53 -3.65 -0.33 -0.02
CA GLN A 53 -2.21 -0.31 0.13
C GLN A 53 -1.60 0.58 -0.95
N ILE A 54 -0.67 1.43 -0.55
CA ILE A 54 0.15 2.18 -1.51
C ILE A 54 1.61 1.84 -1.33
N SER A 55 2.33 1.82 -2.45
CA SER A 55 3.78 1.66 -2.48
C SER A 55 4.40 2.84 -3.21
N GLY A 56 5.42 3.44 -2.62
CA GLY A 56 6.25 4.45 -3.25
C GLY A 56 7.48 3.79 -3.85
N MET A 57 7.69 3.92 -5.16
CA MET A 57 8.80 3.28 -5.86
C MET A 57 9.70 4.31 -6.51
N SER A 58 11.01 4.16 -6.31
CA SER A 58 12.03 4.90 -7.06
C SER A 58 12.07 4.43 -8.52
N ASP A 59 12.71 5.23 -9.38
CA ASP A 59 12.83 4.94 -10.82
C ASP A 59 13.36 3.53 -11.07
N PHE A 60 14.38 3.11 -10.32
CA PHE A 60 14.91 1.75 -10.41
C PHE A 60 13.84 0.67 -10.17
N ALA A 61 12.98 0.84 -9.19
CA ALA A 61 11.92 -0.12 -8.90
C ALA A 61 10.81 -0.08 -9.96
N LEU A 62 10.46 1.12 -10.43
CA LEU A 62 9.49 1.31 -11.53
C LEU A 62 9.96 0.63 -12.83
N ASP A 63 11.26 0.64 -13.13
CA ASP A 63 11.85 -0.02 -14.30
C ASP A 63 11.66 -1.54 -14.33
N HIS A 64 11.39 -2.16 -13.18
CA HIS A 64 11.17 -3.60 -13.05
C HIS A 64 9.70 -4.03 -13.07
N LEU A 65 8.78 -3.08 -13.21
CA LEU A 65 7.35 -3.39 -13.34
C LEU A 65 7.03 -3.91 -14.73
N THR A 66 6.12 -4.86 -14.81
CA THR A 66 5.54 -5.29 -16.09
C THR A 66 4.28 -4.49 -16.37
N VAL A 67 4.30 -3.68 -17.42
CA VAL A 67 3.14 -2.90 -17.85
C VAL A 67 2.19 -3.78 -18.64
N LEU A 68 0.96 -3.90 -18.17
CA LEU A 68 -0.13 -4.60 -18.85
C LEU A 68 -0.89 -3.69 -19.79
N GLU A 69 -1.15 -2.46 -19.35
CA GLU A 69 -1.87 -1.44 -20.09
C GLU A 69 -1.41 -0.05 -19.64
N GLY A 70 -1.42 0.94 -20.52
CA GLY A 70 -1.06 2.32 -20.21
C GLY A 70 0.43 2.58 -20.30
N ASP A 71 0.92 3.54 -19.49
CA ASP A 71 2.29 4.06 -19.58
C ASP A 71 2.77 4.55 -18.19
N LEU A 72 4.00 4.21 -17.83
CA LEU A 72 4.60 4.62 -16.55
C LEU A 72 5.26 6.00 -16.58
N SER A 73 5.35 6.67 -17.75
CA SER A 73 6.13 7.91 -17.89
C SER A 73 5.75 8.99 -16.88
N ALA A 74 4.46 9.11 -16.58
CA ALA A 74 3.97 10.07 -15.60
C ALA A 74 4.37 9.75 -14.17
N LEU A 75 4.69 8.48 -13.84
CA LEU A 75 5.14 8.08 -12.51
C LEU A 75 6.60 8.45 -12.23
N TYR A 76 7.41 8.70 -13.29
CA TYR A 76 8.77 9.20 -13.10
C TYR A 76 8.84 10.70 -12.78
N GLU A 77 7.70 11.39 -12.86
CA GLU A 77 7.60 12.83 -12.57
C GLU A 77 7.19 13.03 -11.09
N PRO A 78 8.10 13.46 -10.20
CA PRO A 78 7.76 13.75 -8.81
C PRO A 78 6.63 14.75 -8.70
N GLY A 79 5.65 14.46 -7.83
CA GLY A 79 4.47 15.32 -7.63
C GLY A 79 3.40 15.15 -8.71
N SER A 80 3.58 14.24 -9.67
CA SER A 80 2.50 13.89 -10.59
C SER A 80 1.32 13.28 -9.83
N ARG A 81 0.12 13.43 -10.37
CA ARG A 81 -1.10 12.81 -9.85
C ARG A 81 -1.40 11.51 -10.60
N ALA A 82 -0.36 10.81 -11.04
CA ALA A 82 -0.44 9.51 -11.71
C ALA A 82 -0.13 8.38 -10.73
N ILE A 83 -0.92 7.32 -10.81
CA ILE A 83 -0.68 6.07 -10.08
C ILE A 83 -0.76 4.88 -11.04
N ALA A 84 -0.13 3.77 -10.65
CA ALA A 84 -0.36 2.48 -11.29
C ALA A 84 -1.16 1.58 -10.37
N ALA A 85 -2.12 0.82 -10.95
CA ALA A 85 -2.88 -0.20 -10.24
C ALA A 85 -2.20 -1.56 -10.41
N VAL A 86 -2.01 -2.29 -9.30
CA VAL A 86 -1.29 -3.57 -9.28
C VAL A 86 -2.26 -4.74 -9.43
N TYR A 87 -2.06 -5.52 -10.48
CA TYR A 87 -2.80 -6.75 -10.75
C TYR A 87 -2.01 -7.97 -10.31
N SER A 88 -2.71 -8.98 -9.81
CA SER A 88 -2.11 -10.27 -9.48
C SER A 88 -1.80 -11.06 -10.75
N GLU A 89 -0.82 -11.93 -10.68
CA GLU A 89 -0.59 -12.96 -11.69
C GLU A 89 -1.08 -14.32 -11.18
N ASP A 90 -1.55 -15.14 -12.10
CA ASP A 90 -1.84 -16.54 -11.84
C ASP A 90 -0.53 -17.37 -11.79
N ASP A 91 -0.64 -18.65 -11.44
CA ASP A 91 0.51 -19.58 -11.37
C ASP A 91 1.25 -19.76 -12.72
N TYR A 92 0.69 -19.26 -13.81
CA TYR A 92 1.27 -19.30 -15.16
C TYR A 92 1.82 -17.94 -15.61
N GLY A 93 1.78 -16.93 -14.76
CA GLY A 93 2.24 -15.56 -15.06
C GLY A 93 1.26 -14.74 -15.91
N ASN A 94 -0.01 -15.15 -16.02
CA ASN A 94 -1.01 -14.33 -16.67
C ASN A 94 -1.65 -13.37 -15.66
N ALA A 95 -1.85 -12.14 -16.06
CA ALA A 95 -2.51 -11.15 -15.21
C ALA A 95 -3.99 -11.51 -14.98
N ASP A 96 -4.39 -11.57 -13.72
CA ASP A 96 -5.79 -11.71 -13.34
C ASP A 96 -6.47 -10.33 -13.34
N MET A 97 -7.17 -10.04 -14.43
CA MET A 97 -7.87 -8.75 -14.59
C MET A 97 -9.07 -8.56 -13.64
N ALA A 98 -9.44 -9.56 -12.87
CA ALA A 98 -10.43 -9.45 -11.80
C ALA A 98 -9.81 -9.15 -10.41
N SER A 99 -8.48 -9.19 -10.30
CA SER A 99 -7.76 -9.00 -9.03
C SER A 99 -7.72 -7.56 -8.54
N HIS A 100 -8.12 -6.60 -9.38
CA HIS A 100 -8.18 -5.18 -9.03
C HIS A 100 -9.35 -4.50 -9.76
N TRP A 101 -10.00 -3.54 -9.09
CA TRP A 101 -11.14 -2.83 -9.65
C TRP A 101 -10.76 -1.66 -10.56
N ALA A 102 -9.66 -0.96 -10.28
CA ALA A 102 -9.24 0.23 -11.02
C ALA A 102 -8.88 -0.10 -12.48
N ARG A 103 -9.23 0.78 -13.38
CA ARG A 103 -8.96 0.67 -14.82
C ARG A 103 -8.17 1.87 -15.30
N LEU A 104 -7.52 1.72 -16.44
CA LEU A 104 -6.77 2.80 -17.06
C LEU A 104 -7.63 4.04 -17.25
N GLY A 105 -7.14 5.19 -16.80
CA GLY A 105 -7.82 6.48 -16.88
C GLY A 105 -8.82 6.76 -15.76
N ASP A 106 -9.06 5.82 -14.86
CA ASP A 106 -9.91 6.07 -13.70
C ASP A 106 -9.29 7.13 -12.79
N THR A 107 -10.15 7.91 -12.13
CA THR A 107 -9.75 8.77 -11.02
C THR A 107 -9.97 8.01 -9.73
N VAL A 108 -8.92 7.89 -8.93
CA VAL A 108 -8.93 7.26 -7.61
C VAL A 108 -8.69 8.34 -6.56
N THR A 109 -9.61 8.47 -5.61
CA THR A 109 -9.47 9.37 -4.47
C THR A 109 -8.94 8.59 -3.28
N LEU A 110 -7.71 8.88 -2.85
CA LEU A 110 -7.13 8.31 -1.65
C LEU A 110 -7.24 9.30 -0.50
N ARG A 111 -7.70 8.82 0.65
CA ARG A 111 -7.84 9.61 1.87
C ARG A 111 -6.69 9.33 2.80
N TYR A 112 -5.83 10.32 2.98
CA TYR A 112 -4.73 10.26 3.95
C TYR A 112 -5.21 10.78 5.30
N VAL A 113 -4.86 10.07 6.37
CA VAL A 113 -5.07 10.54 7.72
C VAL A 113 -3.95 11.52 8.08
N GLU A 114 -4.32 12.74 8.46
CA GLU A 114 -3.36 13.76 8.89
C GLU A 114 -3.20 13.82 10.40
N GLU A 115 -4.28 13.54 11.13
CA GLU A 115 -4.27 13.55 12.59
C GLU A 115 -5.18 12.44 13.11
N SER A 116 -4.72 11.76 14.15
CA SER A 116 -5.48 10.77 14.91
C SER A 116 -5.53 11.17 16.38
N GLU A 117 -6.55 10.72 17.07
CA GLU A 117 -6.63 10.73 18.52
C GLU A 117 -6.74 9.31 19.05
N TYR A 118 -6.41 9.12 20.30
CA TYR A 118 -6.49 7.84 20.99
C TYR A 118 -7.58 7.93 22.06
N TYR A 119 -8.39 6.92 22.20
CA TYR A 119 -9.44 6.92 23.20
C TYR A 119 -9.59 5.54 23.87
N ASP A 120 -9.98 5.58 25.13
CA ASP A 120 -10.37 4.38 25.87
C ASP A 120 -11.84 4.07 25.55
N PRO A 121 -12.14 2.92 24.92
CA PRO A 121 -13.52 2.56 24.57
C PRO A 121 -14.41 2.28 25.78
N ASP A 122 -13.83 1.98 26.96
CA ASP A 122 -14.56 1.65 28.18
C ASP A 122 -14.90 2.90 29.00
N THR A 123 -13.97 3.86 29.08
CA THR A 123 -14.12 5.09 29.89
C THR A 123 -14.50 6.31 29.05
N GLY A 124 -14.19 6.28 27.75
CA GLY A 124 -14.36 7.43 26.84
C GLY A 124 -13.31 8.52 27.04
N GLU A 125 -12.23 8.26 27.79
CA GLU A 125 -11.11 9.18 27.92
C GLU A 125 -10.40 9.32 26.56
N VAL A 126 -9.97 10.53 26.21
CA VAL A 126 -9.37 10.85 24.91
C VAL A 126 -7.99 11.45 25.12
N TRP A 127 -7.02 10.99 24.32
CA TRP A 127 -5.63 11.47 24.30
C TRP A 127 -5.27 11.95 22.89
N ALA A 128 -4.54 13.07 22.83
CA ALA A 128 -4.16 13.68 21.55
C ALA A 128 -3.01 12.93 20.84
N SER A 129 -2.19 12.21 21.60
CA SER A 129 -1.06 11.43 21.07
C SER A 129 -0.93 10.10 21.79
N LEU A 130 -0.23 9.14 21.18
CA LEU A 130 0.07 7.86 21.82
C LEU A 130 0.97 8.02 23.06
N GLU A 131 1.79 9.07 23.09
CA GLU A 131 2.66 9.36 24.24
C GLU A 131 1.87 9.80 25.49
N ASP A 132 0.66 10.31 25.29
CA ASP A 132 -0.23 10.74 26.37
C ASP A 132 -1.03 9.59 26.96
N VAL A 133 -1.04 8.43 26.30
CA VAL A 133 -1.79 7.23 26.73
C VAL A 133 -1.09 6.62 27.94
N PRO A 134 -1.79 6.45 29.10
CA PRO A 134 -1.18 5.84 30.27
C PRO A 134 -0.76 4.39 30.03
N ASP A 135 0.34 3.97 30.67
CA ASP A 135 0.82 2.60 30.61
C ASP A 135 -0.28 1.61 31.06
N GLY A 136 -0.57 0.65 30.20
CA GLY A 136 -1.56 -0.39 30.44
C GLY A 136 -3.01 0.02 30.24
N ALA A 137 -3.28 1.24 29.75
CA ALA A 137 -4.62 1.65 29.34
C ALA A 137 -5.09 0.85 28.12
N ASN A 138 -6.39 0.58 28.06
CA ASN A 138 -7.03 0.07 26.86
C ASN A 138 -7.29 1.27 25.92
N TRP A 139 -6.78 1.21 24.69
CA TRP A 139 -6.95 2.32 23.76
C TRP A 139 -7.20 1.86 22.32
N VAL A 140 -7.89 2.71 21.59
CA VAL A 140 -8.16 2.56 20.16
C VAL A 140 -7.80 3.88 19.47
N GLU A 141 -7.11 3.78 18.34
CA GLU A 141 -6.84 4.94 17.49
C GLU A 141 -8.07 5.29 16.68
N ARG A 142 -8.36 6.57 16.58
CA ARG A 142 -9.43 7.12 15.75
C ARG A 142 -8.92 8.31 14.95
N PRO A 143 -8.95 8.24 13.61
CA PRO A 143 -8.62 9.36 12.77
C PRO A 143 -9.62 10.52 12.96
N VAL A 144 -9.10 11.75 13.06
CA VAL A 144 -9.91 12.96 13.29
C VAL A 144 -9.75 14.01 12.21
N LYS A 145 -8.68 13.94 11.41
CA LYS A 145 -8.44 14.83 10.30
C LYS A 145 -7.92 14.10 9.09
N TYR A 146 -8.48 14.41 7.94
CA TYR A 146 -8.22 13.75 6.68
C TYR A 146 -7.84 14.74 5.58
N ARG A 147 -7.11 14.24 4.59
CA ARG A 147 -6.83 14.93 3.33
C ARG A 147 -7.09 13.98 2.17
N ASP A 148 -8.00 14.36 1.29
CA ASP A 148 -8.30 13.62 0.06
C ASP A 148 -7.36 14.07 -1.07
N VAL A 149 -6.86 13.11 -1.82
CA VAL A 149 -6.00 13.36 -2.98
C VAL A 149 -6.50 12.51 -4.15
N ASP A 150 -6.76 13.17 -5.27
CA ASP A 150 -7.17 12.52 -6.50
C ASP A 150 -5.95 12.16 -7.35
N TYR A 151 -5.95 10.92 -7.83
CA TYR A 151 -4.95 10.40 -8.76
C TYR A 151 -5.62 9.85 -10.01
N THR A 152 -4.89 9.86 -11.12
CA THR A 152 -5.32 9.20 -12.36
C THR A 152 -4.54 7.90 -12.52
N VAL A 153 -5.23 6.81 -12.79
CA VAL A 153 -4.59 5.52 -13.12
C VAL A 153 -3.95 5.61 -14.49
N ALA A 154 -2.63 5.75 -14.52
CA ALA A 154 -1.84 5.92 -15.74
C ALA A 154 -1.37 4.59 -16.33
N ALA A 155 -1.25 3.55 -15.50
CA ALA A 155 -0.84 2.22 -15.91
C ALA A 155 -1.51 1.13 -15.08
N LEU A 156 -1.70 -0.04 -15.69
CA LEU A 156 -2.01 -1.29 -15.04
C LEU A 156 -0.75 -2.15 -15.09
N VAL A 157 -0.31 -2.69 -13.96
CA VAL A 157 0.99 -3.36 -13.84
C VAL A 157 0.90 -4.66 -13.03
N THR A 158 1.88 -5.55 -13.25
CA THR A 158 2.24 -6.58 -12.29
C THR A 158 3.58 -6.23 -11.66
N VAL A 159 3.80 -6.67 -10.43
CA VAL A 159 4.96 -6.34 -9.61
C VAL A 159 5.72 -7.62 -9.30
N PRO A 160 7.04 -7.67 -9.56
CA PRO A 160 7.86 -8.77 -9.08
C PRO A 160 7.68 -8.99 -7.58
N SER A 161 7.62 -10.24 -7.15
CA SER A 161 7.33 -10.60 -5.75
C SER A 161 8.29 -9.94 -4.74
N ALA A 162 9.52 -9.67 -5.16
CA ALA A 162 10.52 -8.95 -4.36
C ALA A 162 10.15 -7.48 -4.08
N PHE A 163 9.32 -6.87 -4.90
CA PHE A 163 8.92 -5.47 -4.75
C PHE A 163 7.48 -5.30 -4.24
N SER A 164 6.70 -6.37 -4.22
CA SER A 164 5.33 -6.31 -3.74
C SER A 164 5.30 -6.37 -2.21
N TYR A 165 4.64 -5.38 -1.62
CA TYR A 165 4.31 -5.35 -0.20
C TYR A 165 2.82 -5.63 0.01
N ARG A 166 2.20 -6.32 -0.92
CA ARG A 166 0.75 -6.53 -0.89
C ARG A 166 0.30 -7.21 0.38
N TYR A 167 -0.51 -6.52 1.16
CA TYR A 167 -1.20 -7.08 2.31
C TYR A 167 -2.41 -7.88 1.83
N TYR A 168 -2.69 -9.00 2.47
CA TYR A 168 -3.79 -9.89 2.06
C TYR A 168 -5.14 -9.14 2.00
N GLY A 169 -5.75 -9.15 0.82
CA GLY A 169 -7.07 -8.55 0.57
C GLY A 169 -7.09 -7.04 0.33
N ALA A 170 -5.95 -6.35 0.39
CA ALA A 170 -5.86 -4.94 0.04
C ALA A 170 -5.64 -4.75 -1.46
N ASP A 171 -6.28 -3.73 -2.04
CA ASP A 171 -5.95 -3.25 -3.37
C ASP A 171 -4.67 -2.42 -3.29
N GLU A 172 -3.74 -2.64 -4.21
CA GLU A 172 -2.44 -1.98 -4.22
C GLU A 172 -2.32 -0.97 -5.36
N PHE A 173 -1.83 0.22 -5.01
CA PHE A 173 -1.45 1.24 -5.97
C PHE A 173 0.02 1.62 -5.78
N ILE A 174 0.66 2.01 -6.88
CA ILE A 174 2.05 2.46 -6.90
C ILE A 174 2.12 3.93 -7.27
N LEU A 175 2.88 4.68 -6.48
CA LEU A 175 3.27 6.06 -6.74
C LEU A 175 4.78 6.14 -6.96
N ASN A 176 5.24 7.26 -7.54
CA ASN A 176 6.64 7.67 -7.41
C ASN A 176 7.01 7.82 -5.93
N ASP A 177 8.22 7.44 -5.54
CA ASP A 177 8.68 7.46 -4.15
C ASP A 177 8.61 8.86 -3.51
N GLN A 178 8.98 9.90 -4.26
CA GLN A 178 8.91 11.29 -3.77
C GLN A 178 7.45 11.77 -3.63
N THR A 179 6.57 11.38 -4.55
CA THR A 179 5.14 11.66 -4.45
C THR A 179 4.53 10.95 -3.24
N PHE A 180 4.91 9.69 -3.03
CA PHE A 180 4.51 8.92 -1.86
C PHE A 180 4.91 9.60 -0.56
N MET A 181 6.18 10.01 -0.42
CA MET A 181 6.69 10.72 0.75
C MET A 181 5.94 12.02 1.01
N GLN A 182 5.69 12.79 -0.06
CA GLN A 182 4.99 14.06 0.02
C GLN A 182 3.53 13.89 0.46
N ASP A 183 2.85 12.88 -0.07
CA ASP A 183 1.41 12.72 0.15
C ASP A 183 1.11 11.90 1.41
N SER A 184 1.87 10.85 1.70
CA SER A 184 1.65 10.00 2.88
C SER A 184 2.24 10.57 4.17
N GLY A 185 3.26 11.46 4.06
CA GLY A 185 3.96 12.00 5.23
C GLY A 185 4.83 10.97 5.96
N THR A 186 5.11 9.81 5.35
CA THR A 186 5.99 8.80 5.93
C THR A 186 7.35 8.76 5.24
N ASP A 187 8.38 8.43 6.00
CA ASP A 187 9.74 8.18 5.52
C ASP A 187 10.21 6.73 5.76
N SER A 188 9.27 5.87 6.11
CA SER A 188 9.55 4.46 6.38
C SER A 188 9.89 3.72 5.10
N VAL A 189 11.13 3.28 4.97
CA VAL A 189 11.59 2.41 3.88
C VAL A 189 11.22 0.97 4.21
N MET A 190 10.48 0.33 3.31
CA MET A 190 10.16 -1.09 3.45
C MET A 190 11.36 -1.95 3.11
N TYR A 191 12.04 -1.66 2.01
CA TYR A 191 13.27 -2.34 1.60
C TYR A 191 14.03 -1.59 0.52
N TYR A 192 15.31 -1.91 0.39
CA TYR A 192 16.15 -1.49 -0.71
C TYR A 192 16.15 -2.57 -1.79
N ALA A 193 16.10 -2.14 -3.04
CA ALA A 193 16.17 -3.00 -4.22
C ALA A 193 17.43 -2.71 -5.03
N PHE A 194 18.09 -3.73 -5.55
CA PHE A 194 19.24 -3.60 -6.44
C PHE A 194 19.44 -4.87 -7.26
N ASP A 195 19.94 -4.68 -8.47
CA ASP A 195 20.41 -5.81 -9.28
C ASP A 195 21.74 -6.34 -8.74
N THR A 196 21.86 -7.64 -8.71
CA THR A 196 23.07 -8.32 -8.24
C THR A 196 23.31 -9.63 -9.00
N THR A 197 24.51 -10.16 -8.87
CA THR A 197 24.82 -11.53 -9.26
C THR A 197 24.61 -12.48 -8.08
N ASP A 198 24.47 -13.76 -8.33
CA ASP A 198 24.33 -14.78 -7.27
C ASP A 198 25.45 -14.72 -6.24
N GLU A 199 26.70 -14.53 -6.73
CA GLU A 199 27.87 -14.39 -5.85
C GLU A 199 27.81 -13.15 -4.98
N ALA A 200 27.41 -12.01 -5.54
CA ALA A 200 27.25 -10.76 -4.81
C ALA A 200 26.08 -10.83 -3.82
N ASN A 201 24.99 -11.50 -4.17
CA ASN A 201 23.84 -11.72 -3.30
C ASN A 201 24.22 -12.57 -2.08
N ALA A 202 24.92 -13.68 -2.29
CA ALA A 202 25.41 -14.51 -1.19
C ALA A 202 26.39 -13.77 -0.28
N GLY A 203 27.23 -12.91 -0.84
CA GLY A 203 28.12 -12.03 -0.09
C GLY A 203 27.36 -10.99 0.76
N MET A 204 26.26 -10.44 0.23
CA MET A 204 25.40 -9.50 0.94
C MET A 204 24.69 -10.17 2.11
N GLU A 205 24.14 -11.36 1.93
CA GLU A 205 23.51 -12.12 3.01
C GLU A 205 24.50 -12.39 4.16
N THR A 206 25.71 -12.80 3.83
CA THR A 206 26.76 -12.98 4.82
C THR A 206 27.08 -11.70 5.58
N PHE A 207 27.18 -10.58 4.87
CA PHE A 207 27.40 -9.27 5.48
C PHE A 207 26.27 -8.86 6.41
N LEU A 208 25.01 -9.03 5.98
CA LEU A 208 23.85 -8.67 6.79
C LEU A 208 23.74 -9.51 8.06
N GLN A 209 24.05 -10.82 7.94
CA GLN A 209 24.10 -11.70 9.09
C GLN A 209 25.18 -11.27 10.08
N ASP A 210 26.39 -11.01 9.62
CA ASP A 210 27.51 -10.54 10.46
C ASP A 210 27.18 -9.19 11.12
N TYR A 211 26.55 -8.29 10.39
CA TYR A 211 26.10 -6.99 10.92
C TYR A 211 25.09 -7.18 12.05
N THR A 212 24.09 -8.04 11.88
CA THR A 212 23.09 -8.34 12.91
C THR A 212 23.73 -8.96 14.15
N GLU A 213 24.63 -9.95 13.96
CA GLU A 213 25.26 -10.67 15.07
C GLU A 213 26.25 -9.80 15.86
N ASN A 214 27.03 -8.98 15.18
CA ASN A 214 28.20 -8.33 15.77
C ASN A 214 28.09 -6.81 15.92
N VAL A 215 27.16 -6.16 15.23
CA VAL A 215 27.04 -4.69 15.21
C VAL A 215 25.71 -4.23 15.78
N ASN A 216 24.60 -4.73 15.30
CA ASN A 216 23.26 -4.35 15.74
C ASN A 216 22.34 -5.55 15.92
N PRO A 217 22.28 -6.16 17.11
CA PRO A 217 21.42 -7.33 17.37
C PRO A 217 19.90 -7.09 17.23
N GLN A 218 19.47 -5.82 17.11
CA GLN A 218 18.08 -5.44 16.88
C GLN A 218 17.77 -5.22 15.38
N PHE A 219 18.79 -5.30 14.53
CA PHE A 219 18.59 -5.20 13.10
C PHE A 219 17.94 -6.48 12.59
N ASP A 220 16.78 -6.33 11.99
CA ASP A 220 16.06 -7.41 11.32
C ASP A 220 16.07 -7.17 9.81
N TYR A 221 16.23 -8.23 9.04
CA TYR A 221 16.22 -8.15 7.59
C TYR A 221 15.60 -9.39 6.96
N GLU A 222 14.97 -9.20 5.83
CA GLU A 222 14.44 -10.25 4.99
C GLU A 222 15.04 -10.11 3.59
N SER A 223 15.65 -11.17 3.10
CA SER A 223 16.14 -11.20 1.73
C SER A 223 15.08 -11.80 0.81
N LYS A 224 14.72 -11.05 -0.25
CA LYS A 224 13.79 -11.49 -1.30
C LYS A 224 14.51 -11.50 -2.64
N SER A 225 14.31 -12.54 -3.41
CA SER A 225 14.90 -12.71 -4.72
C SER A 225 13.84 -13.04 -5.75
N THR A 226 13.94 -12.41 -6.92
CA THR A 226 13.10 -12.71 -8.09
C THR A 226 13.84 -13.66 -9.03
N TYR A 227 14.27 -14.82 -8.56
CA TYR A 227 14.68 -15.81 -9.53
C TYR A 227 13.48 -16.24 -10.36
N ALA A 228 13.55 -15.99 -11.66
CA ALA A 228 12.73 -16.74 -12.58
C ALA A 228 13.16 -18.21 -12.43
N ALA A 229 12.24 -19.06 -12.04
CA ALA A 229 12.47 -20.49 -12.17
C ALA A 229 12.66 -20.78 -13.66
N GLU A 230 13.88 -21.21 -14.04
CA GLU A 230 14.15 -21.76 -15.36
C GLU A 230 13.40 -23.08 -15.56
#